data_6f315fce90f1db9cc750c77fd8cb1679
#
_entry.id   6f315fce90f1db9cc750c77fd8cb1679
#
_cell.length_a   1.000
_cell.length_b   1.000
_cell.length_c   1.000
_cell.angle_alpha   90.00
_cell.angle_beta   90.00
_cell.angle_gamma   90.00
#
_symmetry.space_group_name_H-M   'P 1'
#
loop_
_entity.id
_entity.type
_entity.pdbx_description
1 polymer ?
#
loop_
_entity_poly.entity_id
_entity_poly.type
_entity_poly.pdbx_seq_one_letter_code
_entity_poly.pdbx_strand_id
1 'polypeptide(L)'
;QKSFLWADDLSSFDEIVKLPFNIPLYGNHISLFTILMAVSSIAVTKMTTQSQPSSGSDDMMAQQMKIMQYVMPVMLMFMFNKQPAALTYYYLLFNVLTIAQNWFIQKFFIDEAQIHLQIQENKKKPAKQNSFQQKMQEIMKQQQEMKKKNP
;
A
#
# COMPACT_ATOMS: atom_id res chain seq x y z
N GLN A 1 31.78 -14.28 -8.87
CA GLN A 1 31.14 -14.51 -7.59
C GLN A 1 31.76 -13.54 -6.60
N LYS A 2 30.94 -12.68 -6.00
CA LYS A 2 31.37 -11.72 -4.97
C LYS A 2 30.49 -11.90 -3.74
N SER A 3 31.13 -12.03 -2.60
CA SER A 3 30.45 -12.05 -1.29
C SER A 3 30.07 -10.64 -0.87
N PHE A 4 28.95 -10.52 -0.17
CA PHE A 4 28.47 -9.27 0.41
C PHE A 4 27.72 -9.54 1.73
N LEU A 5 28.17 -8.90 2.82
CA LEU A 5 27.66 -9.14 4.17
C LEU A 5 27.76 -10.63 4.54
N TRP A 6 26.64 -11.29 4.75
CA TRP A 6 26.56 -12.73 5.10
C TRP A 6 26.30 -13.63 3.88
N ALA A 7 26.07 -13.05 2.70
CA ALA A 7 25.89 -13.84 1.49
C ALA A 7 27.24 -14.14 0.85
N ASP A 8 27.57 -15.42 0.71
CA ASP A 8 28.82 -15.87 0.12
C ASP A 8 28.87 -15.61 -1.38
N ASP A 9 27.70 -15.62 -2.04
CA ASP A 9 27.55 -15.35 -3.47
C ASP A 9 26.24 -14.60 -3.76
N LEU A 10 26.35 -13.39 -4.24
CA LEU A 10 25.21 -12.56 -4.63
C LEU A 10 24.41 -13.12 -5.82
N SER A 11 25.02 -14.01 -6.61
CA SER A 11 24.34 -14.65 -7.75
C SER A 11 23.48 -15.84 -7.33
N SER A 12 23.64 -16.31 -6.10
CA SER A 12 22.84 -17.38 -5.48
C SER A 12 21.90 -16.79 -4.42
N PHE A 13 21.04 -17.61 -3.86
CA PHE A 13 20.25 -17.23 -2.71
C PHE A 13 21.14 -17.11 -1.46
N ASP A 14 20.82 -16.20 -0.55
CA ASP A 14 21.45 -16.14 0.75
C ASP A 14 20.81 -17.18 1.69
N GLU A 15 21.66 -17.92 2.39
CA GLU A 15 21.26 -18.99 3.27
C GLU A 15 21.85 -18.79 4.65
N ILE A 16 21.01 -18.36 5.61
CA ILE A 16 21.45 -18.23 7.00
C ILE A 16 21.18 -19.51 7.78
N VAL A 17 20.04 -20.16 7.52
CA VAL A 17 19.60 -21.36 8.20
C VAL A 17 19.13 -22.40 7.21
N LYS A 18 19.71 -23.59 7.27
CA LYS A 18 19.20 -24.79 6.60
C LYS A 18 18.12 -25.43 7.44
N LEU A 19 16.98 -25.70 6.82
CA LEU A 19 15.90 -26.45 7.43
C LEU A 19 16.08 -27.95 7.17
N PRO A 20 15.83 -28.83 8.14
CA PRO A 20 15.91 -30.27 7.96
C PRO A 20 14.77 -30.85 7.08
N PHE A 21 13.80 -30.01 6.71
CA PHE A 21 12.65 -30.37 5.88
C PHE A 21 12.43 -29.32 4.79
N ASN A 22 11.79 -29.74 3.71
CA ASN A 22 11.48 -28.86 2.59
C ASN A 22 10.05 -28.34 2.70
N ILE A 23 9.91 -26.98 2.77
CA ILE A 23 8.60 -26.33 2.76
C ILE A 23 8.17 -26.16 1.29
N PRO A 24 6.99 -26.65 0.91
CA PRO A 24 6.47 -26.45 -0.44
C PRO A 24 6.45 -24.97 -0.80
N LEU A 25 6.92 -24.63 -1.99
CA LEU A 25 7.07 -23.26 -2.54
C LEU A 25 8.19 -22.42 -1.89
N TYR A 26 8.50 -22.58 -0.61
CA TYR A 26 9.53 -21.80 0.09
C TYR A 26 10.92 -22.41 -0.09
N GLY A 27 11.09 -23.70 0.17
CA GLY A 27 12.37 -24.40 0.08
C GLY A 27 12.84 -24.96 1.44
N ASN A 28 14.12 -25.29 1.50
CA ASN A 28 14.77 -25.87 2.68
C ASN A 28 15.76 -24.91 3.37
N HIS A 29 15.71 -23.64 3.05
CA HIS A 29 16.59 -22.61 3.60
C HIS A 29 15.82 -21.33 3.93
N ILE A 30 16.38 -20.54 4.82
CA ILE A 30 15.85 -19.22 5.18
C ILE A 30 16.83 -18.16 4.69
N SER A 31 16.33 -17.27 3.85
CA SER A 31 17.03 -16.10 3.34
C SER A 31 16.74 -14.89 4.23
N LEU A 32 17.78 -14.26 4.77
CA LEU A 32 17.61 -13.05 5.59
C LEU A 32 17.25 -11.84 4.73
N PHE A 33 17.84 -11.69 3.57
CA PHE A 33 17.47 -10.60 2.66
C PHE A 33 16.00 -10.66 2.27
N THR A 34 15.47 -11.86 2.05
CA THR A 34 14.03 -12.05 1.73
C THR A 34 13.13 -11.67 2.89
N ILE A 35 13.48 -12.03 4.13
CA ILE A 35 12.73 -11.63 5.31
C ILE A 35 12.75 -10.11 5.48
N LEU A 36 13.93 -9.50 5.42
CA LEU A 36 14.09 -8.05 5.55
C LEU A 36 13.34 -7.30 4.44
N MET A 37 13.37 -7.82 3.21
CA MET A 37 12.60 -7.30 2.09
C MET A 37 11.09 -7.36 2.38
N ALA A 38 10.58 -8.50 2.87
CA ALA A 38 9.16 -8.65 3.19
C ALA A 38 8.72 -7.68 4.29
N VAL A 39 9.48 -7.57 5.39
CA VAL A 39 9.21 -6.63 6.49
C VAL A 39 9.22 -5.19 6.01
N SER A 40 10.24 -4.80 5.23
CA SER A 40 10.33 -3.44 4.67
C SER A 40 9.20 -3.15 3.68
N SER A 41 8.76 -4.13 2.88
CA SER A 41 7.63 -3.99 1.98
C SER A 41 6.31 -3.75 2.73
N ILE A 42 6.08 -4.45 3.85
CA ILE A 42 4.92 -4.21 4.71
C ILE A 42 4.95 -2.78 5.28
N ALA A 43 6.13 -2.30 5.70
CA ALA A 43 6.28 -0.94 6.20
C ALA A 43 5.96 0.11 5.12
N VAL A 44 6.52 -0.03 3.92
CA VAL A 44 6.22 0.85 2.76
C VAL A 44 4.73 0.84 2.46
N THR A 45 4.12 -0.34 2.39
CA THR A 45 2.71 -0.50 2.08
C THR A 45 1.83 0.20 3.13
N LYS A 46 2.15 0.03 4.41
CA LYS A 46 1.43 0.70 5.52
C LYS A 46 1.52 2.23 5.39
N MET A 47 2.71 2.77 5.12
CA MET A 47 2.90 4.21 4.94
C MET A 47 2.10 4.74 3.75
N THR A 48 2.11 4.04 2.63
CA THR A 48 1.41 4.44 1.41
C THR A 48 -0.10 4.40 1.58
N THR A 49 -0.63 3.39 2.28
CA THR A 49 -2.07 3.26 2.51
C THR A 49 -2.63 4.30 3.48
N GLN A 50 -1.85 4.71 4.48
CA GLN A 50 -2.26 5.81 5.36
C GLN A 50 -2.45 7.13 4.61
N SER A 51 -1.76 7.31 3.50
CA SER A 51 -1.84 8.52 2.67
C SER A 51 -2.99 8.48 1.64
N GLN A 52 -3.65 7.34 1.45
CA GLN A 52 -4.79 7.25 0.53
C GLN A 52 -6.10 7.48 1.28
N PRO A 53 -6.89 8.51 0.89
CA PRO A 53 -8.23 8.68 1.43
C PRO A 53 -9.07 7.46 1.05
N SER A 54 -9.71 6.84 2.04
CA SER A 54 -10.72 5.82 1.81
C SER A 54 -11.90 6.49 1.10
N SER A 55 -11.87 6.49 -0.23
CA SER A 55 -13.01 6.82 -1.07
C SER A 55 -14.13 5.86 -0.70
N GLY A 56 -15.25 6.37 -0.22
CA GLY A 56 -16.39 5.63 0.34
C GLY A 56 -17.07 4.63 -0.60
N SER A 57 -16.31 3.78 -1.22
CA SER A 57 -16.77 2.64 -1.99
C SER A 57 -16.78 1.42 -1.07
N ASP A 58 -17.88 0.75 -1.04
CA ASP A 58 -18.23 -0.49 -0.35
C ASP A 58 -17.20 -1.07 0.62
N ASP A 59 -17.56 -1.22 1.89
CA ASP A 59 -16.73 -1.80 2.96
C ASP A 59 -16.03 -3.11 2.54
N MET A 60 -16.64 -3.87 1.64
CA MET A 60 -16.10 -5.12 1.10
C MET A 60 -14.85 -4.88 0.23
N MET A 61 -14.85 -3.86 -0.63
CA MET A 61 -13.70 -3.54 -1.48
C MET A 61 -12.52 -2.99 -0.64
N ALA A 62 -12.81 -2.17 0.36
CA ALA A 62 -11.80 -1.66 1.28
C ALA A 62 -11.17 -2.80 2.12
N GLN A 63 -11.97 -3.78 2.54
CA GLN A 63 -11.48 -4.95 3.25
C GLN A 63 -10.63 -5.85 2.35
N GLN A 64 -11.06 -6.08 1.11
CA GLN A 64 -10.29 -6.86 0.13
C GLN A 64 -8.93 -6.21 -0.17
N MET A 65 -8.87 -4.89 -0.33
CA MET A 65 -7.61 -4.17 -0.51
C MET A 65 -6.68 -4.30 0.69
N LYS A 66 -7.20 -4.24 1.93
CA LYS A 66 -6.40 -4.47 3.15
C LYS A 66 -5.82 -5.88 3.20
N ILE A 67 -6.62 -6.90 2.89
CA ILE A 67 -6.14 -8.29 2.87
C ILE A 67 -5.02 -8.44 1.84
N MET A 68 -5.24 -7.95 0.61
CA MET A 68 -4.24 -8.00 -0.47
C MET A 68 -2.94 -7.33 -0.07
N GLN A 69 -3.01 -6.24 0.66
CA GLN A 69 -1.90 -5.44 1.14
C GLN A 69 -0.94 -6.23 2.05
N TYR A 70 -1.45 -7.13 2.87
CA TYR A 70 -0.63 -7.96 3.76
C TYR A 70 -0.28 -9.32 3.15
N VAL A 71 -1.18 -9.88 2.36
CA VAL A 71 -0.97 -11.17 1.71
C VAL A 71 0.12 -11.07 0.64
N MET A 72 0.15 -9.97 -0.12
CA MET A 72 1.10 -9.80 -1.21
C MET A 72 2.56 -9.85 -0.78
N PRO A 73 3.02 -9.10 0.24
CA PRO A 73 4.41 -9.20 0.72
C PRO A 73 4.77 -10.60 1.24
N VAL A 74 3.84 -11.28 1.89
CA VAL A 74 4.07 -12.65 2.37
C VAL A 74 4.20 -13.62 1.19
N MET A 75 3.35 -13.50 0.18
CA MET A 75 3.45 -14.31 -1.04
C MET A 75 4.77 -14.04 -1.78
N LEU A 76 5.19 -12.77 -1.87
CA LEU A 76 6.48 -12.39 -2.45
C LEU A 76 7.64 -13.01 -1.66
N MET A 77 7.57 -13.07 -0.34
CA MET A 77 8.59 -13.73 0.49
C MET A 77 8.78 -15.19 0.08
N PHE A 78 7.70 -15.94 -0.15
CA PHE A 78 7.78 -17.32 -0.63
C PHE A 78 8.40 -17.42 -2.02
N MET A 79 8.06 -16.51 -2.91
CA MET A 79 8.56 -16.50 -4.28
C MET A 79 10.04 -16.09 -4.35
N PHE A 80 10.45 -15.11 -3.56
CA PHE A 80 11.80 -14.53 -3.61
C PHE A 80 12.83 -15.31 -2.80
N ASN A 81 12.42 -16.23 -1.93
CA ASN A 81 13.37 -17.01 -1.11
C ASN A 81 14.37 -17.84 -1.93
N LYS A 82 14.03 -18.20 -3.18
CA LYS A 82 14.88 -18.94 -4.11
C LYS A 82 15.58 -18.06 -5.15
N GLN A 83 15.41 -16.75 -5.05
CA GLN A 83 15.99 -15.81 -5.99
C GLN A 83 17.42 -15.41 -5.57
N PRO A 84 18.23 -14.91 -6.51
CA PRO A 84 19.56 -14.40 -6.20
C PRO A 84 19.54 -13.35 -5.08
N ALA A 85 20.49 -13.44 -4.16
CA ALA A 85 20.64 -12.50 -3.05
C ALA A 85 20.76 -11.05 -3.51
N ALA A 86 21.40 -10.79 -4.65
CA ALA A 86 21.49 -9.46 -5.24
C ALA A 86 20.13 -8.86 -5.56
N LEU A 87 19.18 -9.67 -6.04
CA LEU A 87 17.83 -9.20 -6.39
C LEU A 87 17.03 -8.84 -5.13
N THR A 88 17.04 -9.70 -4.12
CA THR A 88 16.34 -9.45 -2.85
C THR A 88 16.95 -8.28 -2.09
N TYR A 89 18.28 -8.13 -2.13
CA TYR A 89 18.99 -6.97 -1.58
C TYR A 89 18.60 -5.67 -2.30
N TYR A 90 18.51 -5.69 -3.63
CA TYR A 90 18.04 -4.53 -4.39
C TYR A 90 16.66 -4.08 -3.96
N TYR A 91 15.69 -4.99 -3.83
CA TYR A 91 14.35 -4.67 -3.35
C TYR A 91 14.34 -4.16 -1.91
N LEU A 92 15.16 -4.75 -1.04
CA LEU A 92 15.33 -4.25 0.33
C LEU A 92 15.83 -2.80 0.33
N LEU A 93 16.88 -2.52 -0.44
CA LEU A 93 17.45 -1.18 -0.54
C LEU A 93 16.43 -0.17 -1.09
N PHE A 94 15.70 -0.56 -2.13
CA PHE A 94 14.62 0.26 -2.69
C PHE A 94 13.55 0.59 -1.65
N ASN A 95 13.11 -0.39 -0.88
CA ASN A 95 12.13 -0.18 0.19
C ASN A 95 12.67 0.77 1.28
N VAL A 96 13.91 0.58 1.71
CA VAL A 96 14.55 1.45 2.72
C VAL A 96 14.63 2.89 2.22
N LEU A 97 15.05 3.10 0.97
CA LEU A 97 15.10 4.43 0.36
C LEU A 97 13.70 5.06 0.26
N THR A 98 12.69 4.27 -0.10
CA THR A 98 11.30 4.73 -0.15
C THR A 98 10.77 5.15 1.23
N ILE A 99 11.09 4.38 2.28
CA ILE A 99 10.74 4.73 3.66
C ILE A 99 11.42 6.05 4.06
N ALA A 100 12.72 6.16 3.80
CA ALA A 100 13.49 7.37 4.11
C ALA A 100 12.96 8.60 3.37
N GLN A 101 12.64 8.45 2.09
CA GLN A 101 12.06 9.50 1.26
C GLN A 101 10.68 9.93 1.78
N ASN A 102 9.79 8.99 2.07
CA ASN A 102 8.47 9.29 2.61
C ASN A 102 8.56 9.98 3.96
N TRP A 103 9.43 9.50 4.85
CA TRP A 103 9.66 10.14 6.14
C TRP A 103 10.18 11.57 5.99
N PHE A 104 11.14 11.79 5.07
CA PHE A 104 11.68 13.11 4.77
C PHE A 104 10.60 14.07 4.25
N ILE A 105 9.77 13.61 3.30
CA ILE A 105 8.67 14.42 2.77
C ILE A 105 7.66 14.77 3.86
N GLN A 106 7.26 13.80 4.67
CA GLN A 106 6.30 14.04 5.76
C GLN A 106 6.84 15.04 6.78
N LYS A 107 8.12 14.93 7.12
CA LYS A 107 8.71 15.80 8.15
C LYS A 107 8.99 17.23 7.69
N PHE A 108 9.39 17.42 6.43
CA PHE A 108 9.86 18.71 5.93
C PHE A 108 8.88 19.43 5.00
N PHE A 109 7.98 18.71 4.36
CA PHE A 109 7.06 19.29 3.39
C PHE A 109 5.58 19.25 3.79
N ILE A 110 5.22 18.43 4.77
CA ILE A 110 3.84 18.30 5.22
C ILE A 110 3.70 18.94 6.58
N ASP A 111 3.04 20.10 6.63
CA ASP A 111 2.61 20.73 7.87
C ASP A 111 1.19 20.27 8.21
N GLU A 112 1.09 19.27 9.08
CA GLU A 112 -0.20 18.70 9.50
C GLU A 112 -1.13 19.74 10.11
N ALA A 113 -0.58 20.76 10.82
CA ALA A 113 -1.36 21.81 11.42
C ALA A 113 -2.06 22.69 10.37
N GLN A 114 -1.37 23.04 9.29
CA GLN A 114 -1.95 23.81 8.20
C GLN A 114 -3.01 23.00 7.44
N ILE A 115 -2.77 21.71 7.22
CA ILE A 115 -3.73 20.83 6.55
C ILE A 115 -5.01 20.70 7.39
N HIS A 116 -4.88 20.49 8.70
CA HIS A 116 -6.03 20.43 9.61
C HIS A 116 -6.84 21.74 9.63
N LEU A 117 -6.20 22.89 9.61
CA LEU A 117 -6.86 24.18 9.51
C LEU A 117 -7.63 24.32 8.18
N GLN A 118 -7.02 23.96 7.06
CA GLN A 118 -7.68 23.98 5.75
C GLN A 118 -8.87 23.02 5.68
N ILE A 119 -8.75 21.83 6.28
CA ILE A 119 -9.89 20.89 6.35
C ILE A 119 -11.01 21.45 7.19
N GLN A 120 -10.72 22.08 8.33
CA GLN A 120 -11.75 22.71 9.18
C GLN A 120 -12.42 23.89 8.48
N GLU A 121 -11.67 24.73 7.78
CA GLU A 121 -12.23 25.84 7.00
C GLU A 121 -13.11 25.32 5.85
N ASN A 122 -12.65 24.28 5.14
CA ASN A 122 -13.43 23.69 4.05
C ASN A 122 -14.69 22.96 4.54
N LYS A 123 -14.68 22.40 5.74
CA LYS A 123 -15.89 21.83 6.38
C LYS A 123 -16.90 22.90 6.78
N LYS A 124 -16.45 24.12 7.11
CA LYS A 124 -17.33 25.26 7.44
C LYS A 124 -17.93 25.91 6.19
N LYS A 125 -17.31 25.75 5.01
CA LYS A 125 -17.86 26.23 3.74
C LYS A 125 -19.01 25.32 3.32
N PRO A 126 -20.20 25.84 2.99
CA PRO A 126 -21.29 25.00 2.48
C PRO A 126 -20.79 24.27 1.24
N ALA A 127 -21.03 22.96 1.19
CA ALA A 127 -20.62 22.13 0.07
C ALA A 127 -21.16 22.76 -1.23
N LYS A 128 -20.25 23.24 -2.08
CA LYS A 128 -20.62 23.76 -3.38
C LYS A 128 -21.23 22.60 -4.15
N GLN A 129 -22.56 22.53 -4.19
CA GLN A 129 -23.26 21.48 -4.92
C GLN A 129 -22.75 21.51 -6.36
N ASN A 130 -22.14 20.39 -6.80
CA ASN A 130 -21.68 20.27 -8.18
C ASN A 130 -22.88 20.53 -9.10
N SER A 131 -22.68 21.30 -10.15
CA SER A 131 -23.72 21.63 -11.15
C SER A 131 -24.43 20.39 -11.67
N PHE A 132 -23.75 19.25 -11.66
CA PHE A 132 -24.30 17.93 -11.98
C PHE A 132 -25.31 17.44 -10.90
N GLN A 133 -25.00 17.60 -9.63
CA GLN A 133 -25.94 17.24 -8.54
C GLN A 133 -27.19 18.10 -8.54
N GLN A 134 -27.06 19.41 -8.85
CA GLN A 134 -28.21 20.31 -8.98
C GLN A 134 -29.10 19.87 -10.15
N LYS A 135 -28.54 19.60 -11.32
CA LYS A 135 -29.29 19.10 -12.48
C LYS A 135 -29.97 17.75 -12.20
N MET A 136 -29.28 16.85 -11.48
CA MET A 136 -29.83 15.56 -11.11
C MET A 136 -31.02 15.70 -10.14
N GLN A 137 -30.93 16.61 -9.17
CA GLN A 137 -32.04 16.92 -8.26
C GLN A 137 -33.22 17.59 -8.97
N GLU A 138 -32.97 18.47 -9.92
CA GLU A 138 -34.02 19.08 -10.77
C GLU A 138 -34.72 18.04 -11.62
N ILE A 139 -33.99 17.13 -12.26
CA ILE A 139 -34.57 16.04 -13.06
C ILE A 139 -35.42 15.11 -12.18
N MET A 140 -34.95 14.78 -10.98
CA MET A 140 -35.71 13.94 -10.05
C MET A 140 -36.99 14.66 -9.56
N LYS A 141 -36.95 15.96 -9.28
CA LYS A 141 -38.14 16.74 -8.91
C LYS A 141 -39.15 16.79 -10.06
N GLN A 142 -38.68 17.04 -11.30
CA GLN A 142 -39.55 17.04 -12.48
C GLN A 142 -40.22 15.67 -12.72
N GLN A 143 -39.48 14.58 -12.54
CA GLN A 143 -40.06 13.22 -12.64
C GLN A 143 -41.09 12.94 -11.55
N GLN A 144 -40.87 13.40 -10.34
CA GLN A 144 -41.89 13.27 -9.24
C GLN A 144 -43.16 14.10 -9.50
N GLU A 145 -43.00 15.29 -10.05
CA GLU A 145 -44.14 16.14 -10.44
C GLU A 145 -44.93 15.54 -11.60
N MET A 146 -44.26 14.98 -12.59
CA MET A 146 -44.92 14.30 -13.71
C MET A 146 -45.66 13.03 -13.27
N LYS A 147 -45.13 12.26 -12.29
CA LYS A 147 -45.82 11.12 -11.69
C LYS A 147 -47.01 11.48 -10.84
N LYS A 148 -47.06 12.68 -10.25
CA LYS A 148 -48.21 13.20 -9.49
C LYS A 148 -49.31 13.76 -10.38
N LYS A 149 -49.01 14.10 -11.62
CA LYS A 149 -49.92 14.72 -12.57
C LYS A 149 -50.63 13.74 -13.50
N ASN A 150 -50.19 12.49 -13.50
CA ASN A 150 -50.81 11.38 -14.23
C ASN A 150 -51.12 10.24 -13.25
N PRO A 151 -52.31 10.22 -12.63
CA PRO A 151 -52.77 9.12 -11.78
C PRO A 151 -53.08 7.85 -12.59
#